data_74a17aaf44858c3a7c77ac194616a5b7
#
_entry.id   74a17aaf44858c3a7c77ac194616a5b7
#
_cell.length_a   1.000
_cell.length_b   1.000
_cell.length_c   1.000
_cell.angle_alpha   90.00
_cell.angle_beta   90.00
_cell.angle_gamma   90.00
#
_symmetry.space_group_name_H-M   'P 1'
#
loop_
_entity.id
_entity.type
_entity.pdbx_description
1 polymer ?
#
loop_
_entity_poly.entity_id
_entity_poly.type
_entity_poly.pdbx_seq_one_letter_code
_entity_poly.pdbx_strand_id
1 'polypeptide(L)'
;MTRMKKANSRDRGSAAKRNVVPKNTDEYLAGVPEPARSTLNKVRAAIRSAVPPEATEAISYGMPTFKYKGSLVWFAAFSNHCSFFPTASVIEAFKNELKGFSTSKGTIHFPVDKPLSAALVKKLVKARIAQNQRKKQR
;
A
#
# COMPACT_ATOMS: atom_id res chain seq x y z
N MET A 1 2.87 1.56 32.86
CA MET A 1 2.55 1.14 32.15
C MET A 1 2.33 0.63 31.74
N THR A 2 2.53 0.91 31.74
CA THR A 2 2.13 0.53 30.84
C THR A 2 1.61 -0.06 30.37
N ARG A 3 1.61 -0.03 30.09
CA ARG A 3 0.98 -0.44 29.29
C ARG A 3 0.77 -1.16 28.70
N MET A 4 0.69 -1.14 28.35
CA MET A 4 0.37 -1.64 27.47
C MET A 4 0.27 -2.32 27.01
N LYS A 5 0.77 -2.36 27.01
CA LYS A 5 0.62 -2.90 26.20
C LYS A 5 0.19 -3.52 25.76
N LYS A 6 0.13 -3.39 25.62
CA LYS A 6 -0.38 -3.86 24.91
C LYS A 6 -0.85 -4.14 24.25
N ALA A 7 -0.76 -3.82 24.23
CA ALA A 7 -1.20 -4.06 23.34
C ALA A 7 -1.50 -4.13 22.76
N ASN A 8 -1.42 -3.89 22.41
CA ASN A 8 -1.72 -3.99 21.62
C ASN A 8 -2.12 -4.03 20.92
N SER A 9 -1.92 -3.77 20.60
CA SER A 9 -2.34 -3.75 19.80
C SER A 9 -2.73 -3.81 19.20
N ARG A 10 -2.65 -3.57 18.93
CA ARG A 10 -3.00 -3.61 18.40
C ARG A 10 -3.54 -3.81 17.61
N ASP A 11 -3.92 -3.75 17.37
CA ASP A 11 -4.51 -3.95 16.50
C ASP A 11 -5.53 -3.28 16.07
N ARG A 12 -5.65 -2.47 15.60
CA ARG A 12 -6.58 -1.69 15.14
C ARG A 12 -6.36 -1.29 13.82
N GLY A 13 -6.87 -1.85 12.76
CA GLY A 13 -6.68 -1.54 11.41
C GLY A 13 -5.22 -1.63 11.03
N SER A 14 -4.54 -0.57 10.98
CA SER A 14 -3.12 -0.50 10.67
C SER A 14 -2.27 -1.04 11.79
N ALA A 15 -1.12 -1.63 11.45
CA ALA A 15 -0.16 -2.10 12.43
C ALA A 15 0.70 -0.98 13.00
N ALA A 16 0.53 0.25 12.53
CA ALA A 16 1.29 1.37 13.05
C ALA A 16 0.89 1.67 14.48
N LYS A 17 1.74 2.34 15.19
CA LYS A 17 1.49 2.69 16.57
C LYS A 17 0.27 3.56 16.68
N ARG A 18 -0.52 3.30 17.71
CA ARG A 18 -1.82 3.91 17.83
C ARG A 18 -1.80 5.39 18.09
N ASN A 19 -0.90 5.84 18.96
CA ASN A 19 -0.92 7.22 19.39
C ASN A 19 0.10 8.08 18.70
N VAL A 20 0.63 7.59 17.59
CA VAL A 20 1.60 8.33 16.79
C VAL A 20 1.14 8.31 15.35
N VAL A 21 0.81 9.47 14.83
CA VAL A 21 0.41 9.58 13.43
C VAL A 21 1.67 9.74 12.60
N PRO A 22 1.96 8.82 11.70
CA PRO A 22 3.17 8.94 10.90
C PRO A 22 3.10 10.15 9.97
N LYS A 23 4.22 10.82 9.81
CA LYS A 23 4.31 11.98 8.94
C LYS A 23 4.69 11.62 7.52
N ASN A 24 5.30 10.45 7.36
CA ASN A 24 5.76 10.03 6.04
C ASN A 24 5.84 8.51 6.01
N THR A 25 6.17 7.98 4.84
CA THR A 25 6.24 6.54 4.65
C THR A 25 7.29 5.90 5.55
N ASP A 26 8.45 6.54 5.73
CA ASP A 26 9.48 5.96 6.57
C ASP A 26 8.99 5.80 8.01
N GLU A 27 8.31 6.80 8.53
CA GLU A 27 7.76 6.70 9.88
C GLU A 27 6.70 5.62 9.99
N TYR A 28 5.84 5.54 8.97
CA TYR A 28 4.83 4.48 8.96
C TYR A 28 5.49 3.11 9.06
N LEU A 29 6.47 2.86 8.20
CA LEU A 29 7.11 1.55 8.15
C LEU A 29 7.90 1.24 9.41
N ALA A 30 8.46 2.26 10.04
CA ALA A 30 9.18 2.06 11.31
C ALA A 30 8.27 1.50 12.39
N GLY A 31 6.97 1.78 12.32
CA GLY A 31 6.01 1.26 13.28
C GLY A 31 5.41 -0.08 12.92
N VAL A 32 5.78 -0.65 11.77
CA VAL A 32 5.24 -1.93 11.30
C VAL A 32 6.17 -3.06 11.74
N PRO A 33 5.68 -4.07 12.44
CA PRO A 33 6.55 -5.18 12.85
C PRO A 33 6.93 -6.07 11.68
N GLU A 34 8.02 -6.82 11.85
CA GLU A 34 8.39 -7.82 10.88
C GLU A 34 7.47 -9.03 10.99
N PRO A 35 7.24 -9.78 9.90
CA PRO A 35 7.83 -9.61 8.57
C PRO A 35 7.12 -8.61 7.68
N ALA A 36 6.02 -8.02 8.15
CA ALA A 36 5.23 -7.13 7.32
C ALA A 36 6.04 -5.93 6.85
N ARG A 37 6.92 -5.40 7.69
CA ARG A 37 7.74 -4.25 7.32
C ARG A 37 8.61 -4.55 6.09
N SER A 38 9.32 -5.68 6.10
CA SER A 38 10.13 -6.07 4.95
C SER A 38 9.28 -6.30 3.71
N THR A 39 8.12 -6.93 3.90
CA THR A 39 7.20 -7.19 2.81
C THR A 39 6.73 -5.88 2.17
N LEU A 40 6.34 -4.91 2.99
CA LEU A 40 5.89 -3.63 2.45
C LEU A 40 7.03 -2.83 1.83
N ASN A 41 8.25 -2.97 2.35
CA ASN A 41 9.39 -2.31 1.71
C ASN A 41 9.63 -2.83 0.30
N LYS A 42 9.40 -4.12 0.06
CA LYS A 42 9.52 -4.66 -1.30
C LYS A 42 8.42 -4.12 -2.21
N VAL A 43 7.21 -3.99 -1.69
CA VAL A 43 6.12 -3.38 -2.46
C VAL A 43 6.46 -1.92 -2.79
N ARG A 44 6.96 -1.18 -1.79
CA ARG A 44 7.36 0.20 -1.99
C ARG A 44 8.41 0.33 -3.08
N ALA A 45 9.41 -0.55 -3.07
CA ALA A 45 10.47 -0.51 -4.07
C ALA A 45 9.92 -0.79 -5.46
N ALA A 46 8.99 -1.73 -5.59
CA ALA A 46 8.38 -2.03 -6.87
C ALA A 46 7.59 -0.83 -7.40
N ILE A 47 6.83 -0.17 -6.52
CA ILE A 47 6.09 1.03 -6.92
C ILE A 47 7.07 2.11 -7.38
N ARG A 48 8.12 2.33 -6.59
CA ARG A 48 9.10 3.36 -6.90
C ARG A 48 9.72 3.14 -8.27
N SER A 49 9.97 1.90 -8.63
CA SER A 49 10.58 1.59 -9.93
C SER A 49 9.61 1.79 -11.08
N ALA A 50 8.32 1.91 -10.83
CA ALA A 50 7.30 2.04 -11.87
C ALA A 50 6.83 3.49 -12.08
N VAL A 51 7.12 4.37 -11.13
CA VAL A 51 6.62 5.75 -11.19
C VAL A 51 7.71 6.67 -11.72
N PRO A 52 7.32 7.81 -12.32
CA PRO A 52 8.32 8.77 -12.78
C PRO A 52 9.00 9.46 -11.60
N PRO A 53 10.18 10.11 -11.85
CA PRO A 53 10.90 10.78 -10.76
C PRO A 53 10.10 11.87 -10.06
N GLU A 54 9.13 12.45 -10.76
CA GLU A 54 8.30 13.51 -10.18
C GLU A 54 7.31 13.00 -9.15
N ALA A 55 7.07 11.69 -9.11
CA ALA A 55 6.12 11.13 -8.16
C ALA A 55 6.61 11.34 -6.73
N THR A 56 5.67 11.56 -5.84
CA THR A 56 5.97 11.81 -4.43
C THR A 56 5.29 10.78 -3.55
N GLU A 57 5.79 10.67 -2.34
CA GLU A 57 5.17 9.84 -1.30
C GLU A 57 4.53 10.73 -0.26
N ALA A 58 3.44 10.24 0.32
CA ALA A 58 2.73 10.99 1.35
C ALA A 58 1.99 9.99 2.23
N ILE A 59 1.36 10.51 3.26
CA ILE A 59 0.43 9.74 4.08
C ILE A 59 -0.97 10.27 3.78
N SER A 60 -1.87 9.38 3.42
CA SER A 60 -3.25 9.73 3.11
C SER A 60 -4.14 8.64 3.69
N TYR A 61 -5.18 9.02 4.39
CA TYR A 61 -6.04 8.06 5.12
C TYR A 61 -5.21 7.22 6.10
N GLY A 62 -4.14 7.80 6.64
CA GLY A 62 -3.26 7.08 7.56
C GLY A 62 -2.34 6.07 6.93
N MET A 63 -2.26 6.01 5.61
CA MET A 63 -1.51 4.98 4.89
C MET A 63 -0.49 5.60 3.94
N PRO A 64 0.62 4.90 3.70
CA PRO A 64 1.54 5.34 2.66
C PRO A 64 0.87 5.40 1.30
N THR A 65 1.16 6.45 0.58
CA THR A 65 0.52 6.76 -0.69
C THR A 65 1.58 7.24 -1.67
N PHE A 66 1.48 6.83 -2.92
CA PHE A 66 2.27 7.43 -4.00
C PHE A 66 1.36 8.34 -4.81
N LYS A 67 1.88 9.51 -5.15
CA LYS A 67 1.14 10.53 -5.89
C LYS A 67 1.86 10.94 -7.16
N TYR A 68 1.12 11.01 -8.23
CA TYR A 68 1.58 11.55 -9.50
C TYR A 68 0.34 11.96 -10.27
N LYS A 69 0.14 13.27 -10.44
CA LYS A 69 -1.08 13.82 -11.03
C LYS A 69 -2.30 13.33 -10.26
N GLY A 70 -2.18 13.38 -8.93
CA GLY A 70 -3.18 12.86 -8.02
C GLY A 70 -2.71 11.58 -7.36
N SER A 71 -3.50 11.07 -6.44
CA SER A 71 -3.14 9.84 -5.74
C SER A 71 -3.15 8.66 -6.70
N LEU A 72 -2.13 7.81 -6.57
CA LEU A 72 -2.03 6.61 -7.43
C LEU A 72 -2.49 5.38 -6.69
N VAL A 73 -1.72 4.98 -5.70
CA VAL A 73 -1.92 3.74 -4.98
C VAL A 73 -1.58 3.94 -3.52
N TRP A 74 -2.12 3.08 -2.68
CA TRP A 74 -1.86 3.05 -1.24
C TRP A 74 -1.43 1.64 -0.85
N PHE A 75 -0.75 1.52 0.28
CA PHE A 75 -0.52 0.20 0.86
C PHE A 75 -0.54 0.31 2.37
N ALA A 76 -0.76 -0.82 3.05
CA ALA A 76 -0.86 -0.81 4.50
C ALA A 76 -0.63 -2.20 5.06
N ALA A 77 -0.24 -2.26 6.33
CA ALA A 77 -0.13 -3.50 7.07
C ALA A 77 -1.24 -3.56 8.11
N PHE A 78 -1.79 -4.74 8.28
CA PHE A 78 -2.79 -5.04 9.32
C PHE A 78 -2.24 -6.18 10.16
N SER A 79 -3.00 -6.60 11.18
CA SER A 79 -2.45 -7.54 12.15
C SER A 79 -2.05 -8.88 11.53
N ASN A 80 -2.76 -9.35 10.51
CA ASN A 80 -2.49 -10.67 9.93
C ASN A 80 -2.38 -10.66 8.42
N HIS A 81 -2.33 -9.49 7.78
CA HIS A 81 -2.16 -9.41 6.33
C HIS A 81 -1.70 -8.02 5.95
N CYS A 82 -1.30 -7.88 4.70
CA CYS A 82 -1.01 -6.59 4.09
C CYS A 82 -2.02 -6.32 2.99
N SER A 83 -2.16 -5.07 2.61
CA SER A 83 -3.09 -4.68 1.56
C SER A 83 -2.44 -3.70 0.61
N PHE A 84 -2.84 -3.79 -0.66
CA PHE A 84 -2.44 -2.87 -1.71
C PHE A 84 -3.72 -2.34 -2.36
N PHE A 85 -3.78 -1.05 -2.58
CA PHE A 85 -5.00 -0.39 -2.99
C PHE A 85 -4.79 0.32 -4.34
N PRO A 86 -4.96 -0.39 -5.46
CA PRO A 86 -4.77 0.23 -6.78
C PRO A 86 -6.04 0.83 -7.37
N THR A 87 -7.11 0.83 -6.67
CA THR A 87 -8.48 1.24 -7.00
C THR A 87 -9.30 0.11 -7.64
N ALA A 88 -10.61 0.25 -7.52
CA ALA A 88 -11.53 -0.78 -8.00
C ALA A 88 -11.45 -0.98 -9.51
N SER A 89 -11.27 0.10 -10.26
CA SER A 89 -11.23 -0.02 -11.72
C SER A 89 -10.00 -0.77 -12.20
N VAL A 90 -8.86 -0.60 -11.52
CA VAL A 90 -7.66 -1.34 -11.88
C VAL A 90 -7.82 -2.81 -11.52
N ILE A 91 -8.40 -3.11 -10.37
CA ILE A 91 -8.63 -4.50 -9.99
C ILE A 91 -9.53 -5.18 -11.01
N GLU A 92 -10.57 -4.52 -11.45
CA GLU A 92 -11.47 -5.09 -12.45
C GLU A 92 -10.73 -5.32 -13.77
N ALA A 93 -9.89 -4.38 -14.18
CA ALA A 93 -9.15 -4.50 -15.44
C ALA A 93 -8.16 -5.66 -15.42
N PHE A 94 -7.65 -6.02 -14.24
CA PHE A 94 -6.64 -7.06 -14.09
C PHE A 94 -7.20 -8.31 -13.40
N LYS A 95 -8.52 -8.48 -13.41
CA LYS A 95 -9.13 -9.54 -12.60
C LYS A 95 -8.62 -10.94 -12.97
N ASN A 96 -8.27 -11.17 -14.23
CA ASN A 96 -7.73 -12.48 -14.60
C ASN A 96 -6.38 -12.75 -13.98
N GLU A 97 -5.54 -11.72 -13.90
CA GLU A 97 -4.21 -11.87 -13.29
C GLU A 97 -4.29 -11.93 -11.79
N LEU A 98 -5.41 -11.51 -11.21
CA LEU A 98 -5.57 -11.47 -9.77
C LEU A 98 -6.35 -12.67 -9.21
N LYS A 99 -6.62 -13.67 -10.03
CA LYS A 99 -7.43 -14.81 -9.61
C LYS A 99 -6.88 -15.54 -8.40
N GLY A 100 -5.57 -15.57 -8.24
CA GLY A 100 -4.96 -16.24 -7.10
C GLY A 100 -4.90 -15.45 -5.82
N PHE A 101 -5.44 -14.22 -5.83
CA PHE A 101 -5.33 -13.32 -4.69
C PHE A 101 -6.68 -13.08 -4.06
N SER A 102 -6.67 -12.82 -2.76
CA SER A 102 -7.86 -12.36 -2.06
C SER A 102 -8.06 -10.89 -2.37
N THR A 103 -9.19 -10.53 -2.96
CA THR A 103 -9.47 -9.14 -3.31
C THR A 103 -10.82 -8.74 -2.77
N SER A 104 -10.97 -7.44 -2.55
CA SER A 104 -12.26 -6.83 -2.32
C SER A 104 -12.28 -5.56 -3.13
N LYS A 105 -13.34 -4.80 -3.04
CA LYS A 105 -13.47 -3.62 -3.88
C LYS A 105 -12.30 -2.67 -3.63
N GLY A 106 -11.46 -2.49 -4.62
CA GLY A 106 -10.33 -1.56 -4.54
C GLY A 106 -9.12 -2.08 -3.80
N THR A 107 -9.10 -3.32 -3.33
CA THR A 107 -8.05 -3.81 -2.44
C THR A 107 -7.58 -5.20 -2.85
N ILE A 108 -6.27 -5.43 -2.76
CA ILE A 108 -5.67 -6.74 -2.89
C ILE A 108 -5.03 -7.07 -1.55
N HIS A 109 -5.38 -8.24 -0.99
CA HIS A 109 -4.81 -8.70 0.28
C HIS A 109 -3.70 -9.70 0.02
N PHE A 110 -2.65 -9.65 0.82
CA PHE A 110 -1.55 -10.61 0.68
C PHE A 110 -0.93 -10.87 2.05
N PRO A 111 -0.23 -12.01 2.20
CA PRO A 111 0.31 -12.37 3.51
C PRO A 111 1.38 -11.40 3.99
N VAL A 112 1.55 -11.32 5.30
CA VAL A 112 2.54 -10.42 5.89
C VAL A 112 3.97 -10.82 5.54
N ASP A 113 4.20 -12.07 5.14
CA ASP A 113 5.54 -12.56 4.84
C ASP A 113 5.74 -12.86 3.35
N LYS A 114 4.81 -12.44 2.49
CA LYS A 114 4.90 -12.78 1.08
C LYS A 114 4.43 -11.58 0.25
N PRO A 115 5.35 -10.77 -0.27
CA PRO A 115 4.95 -9.58 -1.02
C PRO A 115 4.32 -9.94 -2.36
N LEU A 116 3.56 -9.02 -2.91
CA LEU A 116 3.14 -9.11 -4.29
C LEU A 116 4.37 -9.06 -5.18
N SER A 117 4.34 -9.76 -6.31
CA SER A 117 5.48 -9.74 -7.21
C SER A 117 5.71 -8.33 -7.73
N ALA A 118 6.97 -7.99 -7.95
CA ALA A 118 7.31 -6.68 -8.47
C ALA A 118 6.67 -6.47 -9.85
N ALA A 119 6.63 -7.50 -10.69
CA ALA A 119 6.04 -7.38 -12.02
C ALA A 119 4.55 -7.02 -11.93
N LEU A 120 3.83 -7.66 -11.04
CA LEU A 120 2.41 -7.36 -10.87
C LEU A 120 2.21 -5.95 -10.35
N VAL A 121 2.95 -5.56 -9.32
CA VAL A 121 2.83 -4.22 -8.77
C VAL A 121 3.08 -3.18 -9.85
N LYS A 122 4.12 -3.37 -10.67
CA LYS A 122 4.44 -2.43 -11.73
C LYS A 122 3.30 -2.30 -12.75
N LYS A 123 2.69 -3.41 -13.12
CA LYS A 123 1.56 -3.36 -14.05
C LYS A 123 0.40 -2.55 -13.48
N LEU A 124 0.09 -2.77 -12.23
CA LEU A 124 -1.04 -2.10 -11.59
C LEU A 124 -0.75 -0.60 -11.44
N VAL A 125 0.47 -0.26 -11.07
CA VAL A 125 0.86 1.14 -10.91
C VAL A 125 0.82 1.86 -12.27
N LYS A 126 1.32 1.23 -13.32
CA LYS A 126 1.30 1.86 -14.65
C LYS A 126 -0.12 2.10 -15.13
N ALA A 127 -1.03 1.18 -14.83
CA ALA A 127 -2.44 1.38 -15.17
C ALA A 127 -3.01 2.60 -14.45
N ARG A 128 -2.65 2.80 -13.18
CA ARG A 128 -3.11 3.97 -12.43
C ARG A 128 -2.54 5.25 -13.00
N ILE A 129 -1.25 5.23 -13.36
CA ILE A 129 -0.65 6.40 -13.98
C ILE A 129 -1.41 6.80 -15.24
N ALA A 130 -1.72 5.82 -16.08
CA ALA A 130 -2.46 6.08 -17.30
C ALA A 130 -3.84 6.69 -17.00
N GLN A 131 -4.51 6.19 -15.99
CA GLN A 131 -5.82 6.74 -15.60
C GLN A 131 -5.70 8.18 -15.15
N ASN A 132 -4.71 8.49 -14.32
CA ASN A 132 -4.55 9.85 -13.82
C ASN A 132 -4.15 10.81 -14.93
N GLN A 133 -3.34 10.35 -15.88
CA GLN A 133 -2.95 11.19 -17.00
C GLN A 133 -4.16 11.50 -17.87
N ARG A 134 -5.01 10.53 -18.12
CA ARG A 134 -6.22 10.78 -18.91
C ARG A 134 -7.15 11.78 -18.23
N LYS A 135 -7.30 11.68 -16.92
CA LYS A 135 -8.14 12.63 -16.19
C LYS A 135 -7.60 14.04 -16.30
N LYS A 136 -6.27 14.18 -16.23
CA LYS A 136 -5.66 15.50 -16.31
C LYS A 136 -5.82 16.13 -17.68
N GLN A 137 -5.97 15.32 -18.72
CA GLN A 137 -6.10 15.82 -20.07
C GLN A 137 -7.51 16.28 -20.41
N ARG A 138 -8.46 16.03 -19.53
CA ARG A 138 -9.83 16.49 -19.74
C ARG A 138 -10.16 17.77 -18.95
#